data_6fad7a027e6cee2531942e33df793713
#
_entry.id   6fad7a027e6cee2531942e33df793713
#
_cell.length_a   1.000
_cell.length_b   1.000
_cell.length_c   1.000
_cell.angle_alpha   90.00
_cell.angle_beta   90.00
_cell.angle_gamma   90.00
#
_symmetry.space_group_name_H-M   'P 1'
#
loop_
_entity.id
_entity.type
_entity.pdbx_description
1 polymer ?
#
loop_
_entity_poly.entity_id
_entity_poly.type
_entity_poly.pdbx_seq_one_letter_code
_entity_poly.pdbx_strand_id
1 'polypeptide(L)'
;MEERLEKCVLVAVDGSERCLQAVSRFGSFLRGRKDCCFVLLHCVQQNLLLYPGELWDAETSLRIAKDTQEKICRSITEPCRKALRENGFAEEQVETACCFDSLDPGMDILRTAERHKIRTIAVGRRGLTPAENLLLGSVSSRVAQYAEHRTVWVMDPEAPSSGKVLVAVEGRPECRALTYYVNEWIAPTSGLTYTILHILPPLPPALWDDGHILDAGERDERRVWRKGWETETRRHVDQFMDEARHALILQGIPESAIETRVVTARRGIAQDLLAEIERGDYEAILIGKRSFKERKPFLMGSHANKLLHNARKVHLCLVEAP
;
A
#
# COMPACT_ATOMS: atom_id res chain seq x y z
N MET A 1 1.34 -26.30 -0.76
CA MET A 1 0.19 -25.41 -1.07
C MET A 1 0.10 -24.23 -0.12
N GLU A 2 0.33 -24.39 1.20
CA GLU A 2 0.33 -23.26 2.15
C GLU A 2 1.42 -22.23 1.90
N GLU A 3 2.67 -22.62 1.63
CA GLU A 3 3.78 -21.70 1.28
C GLU A 3 3.52 -20.89 0.00
N ARG A 4 2.78 -21.45 -0.96
CA ARG A 4 2.43 -20.77 -2.21
C ARG A 4 1.46 -19.61 -1.98
N LEU A 5 0.54 -19.74 -1.04
CA LEU A 5 -0.47 -18.71 -0.74
C LEU A 5 0.11 -17.50 0.03
N GLU A 6 1.22 -17.68 0.74
CA GLU A 6 1.89 -16.58 1.45
C GLU A 6 2.46 -15.51 0.51
N LYS A 7 2.83 -15.90 -0.72
CA LYS A 7 3.34 -14.98 -1.76
C LYS A 7 2.28 -14.60 -2.80
N CYS A 8 1.00 -14.85 -2.52
CA CYS A 8 -0.10 -14.40 -3.35
C CYS A 8 -0.56 -12.99 -2.99
N VAL A 9 -0.98 -12.26 -4.01
CA VAL A 9 -1.66 -10.97 -3.88
C VAL A 9 -3.13 -11.14 -4.21
N LEU A 10 -4.02 -10.82 -3.28
CA LEU A 10 -5.45 -10.71 -3.55
C LEU A 10 -5.72 -9.36 -4.19
N VAL A 11 -6.08 -9.35 -5.47
CA VAL A 11 -6.33 -8.14 -6.25
C VAL A 11 -7.83 -7.95 -6.41
N ALA A 12 -8.39 -6.91 -5.78
CA ALA A 12 -9.80 -6.59 -5.94
C ALA A 12 -10.03 -5.84 -7.25
N VAL A 13 -10.94 -6.36 -8.08
CA VAL A 13 -11.27 -5.81 -9.40
C VAL A 13 -12.75 -5.47 -9.50
N ASP A 14 -13.08 -4.32 -10.11
CA ASP A 14 -14.45 -3.80 -10.18
C ASP A 14 -14.98 -3.65 -11.62
N GLY A 15 -14.18 -3.98 -12.64
CA GLY A 15 -14.52 -3.89 -14.04
C GLY A 15 -14.40 -2.51 -14.66
N SER A 16 -13.94 -1.51 -13.92
CA SER A 16 -13.65 -0.19 -14.50
C SER A 16 -12.37 -0.21 -15.33
N GLU A 17 -12.30 0.64 -16.36
CA GLU A 17 -11.08 0.81 -17.16
C GLU A 17 -9.89 1.25 -16.31
N ARG A 18 -10.12 2.11 -15.33
CA ARG A 18 -9.08 2.55 -14.38
C ARG A 18 -8.55 1.41 -13.53
N CYS A 19 -9.41 0.48 -13.12
CA CYS A 19 -8.99 -0.72 -12.39
C CYS A 19 -8.12 -1.61 -13.29
N LEU A 20 -8.54 -1.85 -14.52
CA LEU A 20 -7.76 -2.64 -15.51
C LEU A 20 -6.38 -2.01 -15.74
N GLN A 21 -6.32 -0.69 -15.95
CA GLN A 21 -5.06 0.04 -16.10
C GLN A 21 -4.18 -0.07 -14.85
N ALA A 22 -4.77 0.05 -13.66
CA ALA A 22 -4.05 -0.07 -12.40
C ALA A 22 -3.47 -1.48 -12.20
N VAL A 23 -4.24 -2.53 -12.53
CA VAL A 23 -3.77 -3.93 -12.49
C VAL A 23 -2.63 -4.14 -13.49
N SER A 24 -2.74 -3.62 -14.70
CA SER A 24 -1.70 -3.71 -15.72
C SER A 24 -0.40 -3.03 -15.26
N ARG A 25 -0.49 -1.81 -14.70
CA ARG A 25 0.67 -1.08 -14.16
C ARG A 25 1.32 -1.80 -12.99
N PHE A 26 0.50 -2.31 -12.07
CA PHE A 26 0.99 -3.07 -10.92
C PHE A 26 1.63 -4.41 -11.34
N GLY A 27 1.07 -5.09 -12.34
CA GLY A 27 1.69 -6.26 -12.95
C GLY A 27 3.05 -5.93 -13.60
N SER A 28 3.14 -4.79 -14.30
CA SER A 28 4.42 -4.32 -14.85
C SER A 28 5.46 -4.04 -13.77
N PHE A 29 5.07 -3.44 -12.66
CA PHE A 29 5.94 -3.19 -11.50
C PHE A 29 6.51 -4.49 -10.90
N LEU A 30 5.71 -5.57 -10.84
CA LEU A 30 6.13 -6.87 -10.31
C LEU A 30 6.65 -7.84 -11.38
N ARG A 31 6.90 -7.36 -12.59
CA ARG A 31 7.33 -8.19 -13.72
C ARG A 31 8.58 -9.01 -13.42
N GLY A 32 8.59 -10.24 -13.94
CA GLY A 32 9.72 -11.16 -13.77
C GLY A 32 9.66 -12.01 -12.49
N ARG A 33 8.66 -11.80 -11.62
CA ARG A 33 8.44 -12.59 -10.41
C ARG A 33 7.82 -13.95 -10.74
N LYS A 34 8.61 -15.02 -10.54
CA LYS A 34 8.13 -16.40 -10.71
C LYS A 34 7.47 -16.96 -9.44
N ASP A 35 7.79 -16.40 -8.30
CA ASP A 35 7.33 -16.82 -6.98
C ASP A 35 6.05 -16.09 -6.53
N CYS A 36 5.61 -15.07 -7.25
CA CYS A 36 4.40 -14.30 -6.96
C CYS A 36 3.19 -14.89 -7.68
N CYS A 37 2.05 -14.96 -7.00
CA CYS A 37 0.77 -15.31 -7.59
C CYS A 37 -0.29 -14.25 -7.32
N PHE A 38 -1.35 -14.24 -8.14
CA PHE A 38 -2.45 -13.29 -8.05
C PHE A 38 -3.77 -14.05 -7.91
N VAL A 39 -4.62 -13.58 -7.01
CA VAL A 39 -6.02 -13.98 -6.93
C VAL A 39 -6.86 -12.76 -7.29
N LEU A 40 -7.40 -12.72 -8.51
CA LEU A 40 -8.30 -11.66 -8.97
C LEU A 40 -9.67 -11.89 -8.37
N LEU A 41 -10.10 -11.03 -7.45
CA LEU A 41 -11.39 -11.14 -6.77
C LEU A 41 -12.33 -10.04 -7.26
N HIS A 42 -13.50 -10.47 -7.78
CA HIS A 42 -14.62 -9.58 -8.01
C HIS A 42 -15.76 -9.88 -7.03
N CYS A 43 -16.29 -8.81 -6.39
CA CYS A 43 -17.45 -8.89 -5.53
C CYS A 43 -18.67 -8.41 -6.31
N VAL A 44 -19.54 -9.36 -6.67
CA VAL A 44 -20.81 -9.07 -7.36
C VAL A 44 -21.80 -8.55 -6.31
N GLN A 45 -22.13 -7.27 -6.40
CA GLN A 45 -23.10 -6.67 -5.48
C GLN A 45 -24.50 -7.24 -5.73
N GLN A 46 -25.20 -7.51 -4.65
CA GLN A 46 -26.58 -7.93 -4.73
C GLN A 46 -27.44 -6.74 -5.21
N ASN A 47 -27.80 -6.74 -6.46
CA ASN A 47 -28.84 -5.84 -6.96
C ASN A 47 -30.20 -6.39 -6.53
N LEU A 48 -30.70 -5.90 -5.41
CA LEU A 48 -32.07 -6.14 -4.95
C LEU A 48 -33.10 -5.43 -5.85
N LEU A 49 -33.03 -5.69 -7.16
CA LEU A 49 -34.17 -5.45 -8.04
C LEU A 49 -35.11 -6.64 -7.90
N LEU A 50 -35.75 -6.76 -6.76
CA LEU A 50 -36.96 -7.54 -6.61
C LEU A 50 -38.03 -6.83 -7.48
N TYR A 51 -38.25 -7.35 -8.69
CA TYR A 51 -39.46 -7.02 -9.40
C TYR A 51 -40.62 -7.67 -8.63
N PRO A 52 -41.55 -6.90 -8.07
CA PRO A 52 -42.74 -7.48 -7.46
C PRO A 52 -43.63 -7.93 -8.63
N GLY A 53 -43.82 -9.20 -8.79
CA GLY A 53 -44.92 -9.67 -9.60
C GLY A 53 -44.79 -10.97 -10.40
N GLU A 54 -43.63 -11.57 -10.55
CA GLU A 54 -43.55 -12.84 -11.28
C GLU A 54 -42.76 -13.87 -10.47
N LEU A 55 -43.51 -14.65 -9.69
CA LEU A 55 -43.04 -15.90 -9.07
C LEU A 55 -42.85 -16.96 -10.13
N TRP A 56 -41.78 -16.85 -10.88
CA TRP A 56 -41.23 -18.00 -11.61
C TRP A 56 -40.62 -18.95 -10.59
N ASP A 57 -40.60 -20.23 -10.90
CA ASP A 57 -39.98 -21.25 -10.06
C ASP A 57 -38.67 -20.71 -9.45
N ALA A 58 -38.63 -20.62 -8.10
CA ALA A 58 -37.54 -20.00 -7.35
C ALA A 58 -36.19 -20.66 -7.68
N GLU A 59 -36.19 -21.95 -7.97
CA GLU A 59 -34.98 -22.72 -8.30
C GLU A 59 -34.41 -22.31 -9.67
N THR A 60 -35.27 -22.13 -10.68
CA THR A 60 -34.90 -21.66 -12.02
C THR A 60 -34.40 -20.22 -11.95
N SER A 61 -35.06 -19.36 -11.20
CA SER A 61 -34.67 -17.95 -11.02
C SER A 61 -33.30 -17.85 -10.33
N LEU A 62 -33.05 -18.62 -9.29
CA LEU A 62 -31.77 -18.68 -8.59
C LEU A 62 -30.64 -19.19 -9.49
N ARG A 63 -30.91 -20.21 -10.32
CA ARG A 63 -29.91 -20.73 -11.27
C ARG A 63 -29.55 -19.69 -12.33
N ILE A 64 -30.54 -19.04 -12.94
CA ILE A 64 -30.32 -17.98 -13.93
C ILE A 64 -29.53 -16.82 -13.32
N ALA A 65 -29.87 -16.41 -12.09
CA ALA A 65 -29.15 -15.36 -11.36
C ALA A 65 -27.69 -15.76 -11.15
N LYS A 66 -27.41 -16.99 -10.73
CA LYS A 66 -26.05 -17.50 -10.52
C LYS A 66 -25.24 -17.55 -11.81
N ASP A 67 -25.80 -18.10 -12.90
CA ASP A 67 -25.15 -18.14 -14.20
C ASP A 67 -24.83 -16.74 -14.73
N THR A 68 -25.71 -15.77 -14.46
CA THR A 68 -25.51 -14.37 -14.83
C THR A 68 -24.39 -13.74 -14.01
N GLN A 69 -24.36 -13.97 -12.70
CA GLN A 69 -23.30 -13.47 -11.82
C GLN A 69 -21.93 -14.05 -12.20
N GLU A 70 -21.86 -15.35 -12.54
CA GLU A 70 -20.62 -15.97 -13.01
C GLU A 70 -20.13 -15.37 -14.33
N LYS A 71 -21.04 -15.08 -15.28
CA LYS A 71 -20.69 -14.42 -16.55
C LYS A 71 -20.16 -13.00 -16.29
N ILE A 72 -20.80 -12.23 -15.42
CA ILE A 72 -20.33 -10.89 -15.02
C ILE A 72 -18.94 -10.99 -14.41
N CYS A 73 -18.75 -11.90 -13.48
CA CYS A 73 -17.46 -12.09 -12.85
C CYS A 73 -16.36 -12.40 -13.87
N ARG A 74 -16.59 -13.32 -14.79
CA ARG A 74 -15.63 -13.65 -15.86
C ARG A 74 -15.35 -12.46 -16.77
N SER A 75 -16.36 -11.71 -17.15
CA SER A 75 -16.17 -10.53 -18.02
C SER A 75 -15.31 -9.44 -17.37
N ILE A 76 -15.29 -9.36 -16.04
CA ILE A 76 -14.50 -8.40 -15.27
C ILE A 76 -13.08 -8.92 -14.98
N THR A 77 -12.95 -10.19 -14.61
CA THR A 77 -11.66 -10.76 -14.22
C THR A 77 -10.78 -11.12 -15.41
N GLU A 78 -11.36 -11.54 -16.55
CA GLU A 78 -10.59 -11.99 -17.71
C GLU A 78 -9.73 -10.90 -18.37
N PRO A 79 -10.18 -9.65 -18.54
CA PRO A 79 -9.30 -8.57 -19.02
C PRO A 79 -8.11 -8.33 -18.09
N CYS A 80 -8.31 -8.40 -16.77
CA CYS A 80 -7.24 -8.24 -15.77
C CYS A 80 -6.26 -9.42 -15.82
N ARG A 81 -6.76 -10.65 -15.97
CA ARG A 81 -5.92 -11.85 -16.16
C ARG A 81 -5.07 -11.74 -17.41
N LYS A 82 -5.66 -11.29 -18.51
CA LYS A 82 -4.95 -11.05 -19.77
C LYS A 82 -3.84 -10.01 -19.59
N ALA A 83 -4.13 -8.88 -18.92
CA ALA A 83 -3.15 -7.83 -18.66
C ALA A 83 -1.95 -8.33 -17.82
N LEU A 84 -2.18 -9.19 -16.82
CA LEU A 84 -1.09 -9.81 -16.05
C LEU A 84 -0.26 -10.77 -16.91
N ARG A 85 -0.90 -11.56 -17.78
CA ARG A 85 -0.18 -12.45 -18.74
C ARG A 85 0.66 -11.65 -19.72
N GLU A 86 0.18 -10.54 -20.23
CA GLU A 86 0.94 -9.62 -21.08
C GLU A 86 2.16 -9.02 -20.36
N ASN A 87 2.13 -8.92 -19.02
CA ASN A 87 3.25 -8.55 -18.18
C ASN A 87 4.19 -9.73 -17.86
N GLY A 88 3.95 -10.93 -18.41
CA GLY A 88 4.83 -12.09 -18.32
C GLY A 88 4.53 -13.06 -17.19
N PHE A 89 3.37 -12.95 -16.51
CA PHE A 89 2.93 -13.95 -15.53
C PHE A 89 2.32 -15.17 -16.22
N ALA A 90 2.68 -16.36 -15.78
CA ALA A 90 2.13 -17.61 -16.30
C ALA A 90 0.66 -17.77 -15.88
N GLU A 91 -0.08 -18.61 -16.61
CA GLU A 91 -1.50 -18.83 -16.34
C GLU A 91 -1.75 -19.39 -14.92
N GLU A 92 -0.87 -20.24 -14.46
CA GLU A 92 -0.92 -20.87 -13.13
C GLU A 92 -0.63 -19.90 -11.99
N GLN A 93 -0.11 -18.72 -12.31
CA GLN A 93 0.14 -17.63 -11.33
C GLN A 93 -1.07 -16.73 -11.14
N VAL A 94 -2.11 -16.83 -11.98
CA VAL A 94 -3.26 -15.93 -11.96
C VAL A 94 -4.56 -16.72 -11.82
N GLU A 95 -5.06 -16.76 -10.59
CA GLU A 95 -6.36 -17.35 -10.27
C GLU A 95 -7.46 -16.29 -10.25
N THR A 96 -8.70 -16.70 -10.48
CA THR A 96 -9.87 -15.82 -10.39
C THR A 96 -10.84 -16.34 -9.35
N ALA A 97 -11.39 -15.43 -8.56
CA ALA A 97 -12.37 -15.72 -7.53
C ALA A 97 -13.54 -14.73 -7.59
N CYS A 98 -14.71 -15.18 -7.18
CA CYS A 98 -15.92 -14.36 -7.15
C CYS A 98 -16.57 -14.45 -5.78
N CYS A 99 -16.96 -13.32 -5.25
CA CYS A 99 -17.84 -13.23 -4.11
C CYS A 99 -19.22 -12.82 -4.64
N PHE A 100 -20.20 -13.70 -4.50
CA PHE A 100 -21.58 -13.45 -4.93
C PHE A 100 -22.39 -12.84 -3.80
N ASP A 101 -23.43 -12.09 -4.16
CA ASP A 101 -24.36 -11.47 -3.22
C ASP A 101 -23.70 -10.56 -2.18
N SER A 102 -22.66 -9.85 -2.58
CA SER A 102 -21.91 -8.96 -1.72
C SER A 102 -22.75 -7.75 -1.28
N LEU A 103 -22.90 -7.59 0.03
CA LEU A 103 -23.49 -6.39 0.65
C LEU A 103 -22.43 -5.36 1.02
N ASP A 104 -21.21 -5.80 1.27
CA ASP A 104 -20.05 -4.97 1.63
C ASP A 104 -18.79 -5.51 0.98
N PRO A 105 -18.47 -5.08 -0.25
CA PRO A 105 -17.31 -5.56 -0.97
C PRO A 105 -15.98 -5.38 -0.19
N GLY A 106 -15.85 -4.32 0.60
CA GLY A 106 -14.65 -4.09 1.40
C GLY A 106 -14.44 -5.19 2.45
N MET A 107 -15.51 -5.57 3.16
CA MET A 107 -15.44 -6.63 4.15
C MET A 107 -15.31 -8.01 3.51
N ASP A 108 -15.91 -8.23 2.35
CA ASP A 108 -15.82 -9.52 1.67
C ASP A 108 -14.43 -9.77 1.10
N ILE A 109 -13.73 -8.71 0.63
CA ILE A 109 -12.32 -8.77 0.26
C ILE A 109 -11.47 -9.20 1.48
N LEU A 110 -11.69 -8.58 2.65
CA LEU A 110 -10.95 -8.91 3.87
C LEU A 110 -11.21 -10.35 4.33
N ARG A 111 -12.48 -10.79 4.34
CA ARG A 111 -12.87 -12.16 4.69
C ARG A 111 -12.27 -13.18 3.72
N THR A 112 -12.23 -12.86 2.44
CA THR A 112 -11.62 -13.73 1.43
C THR A 112 -10.11 -13.84 1.65
N ALA A 113 -9.42 -12.72 1.90
CA ALA A 113 -8.01 -12.73 2.24
C ALA A 113 -7.71 -13.55 3.50
N GLU A 114 -8.59 -13.47 4.51
CA GLU A 114 -8.47 -14.25 5.74
C GLU A 114 -8.67 -15.74 5.50
N ARG A 115 -9.74 -16.11 4.80
CA ARG A 115 -10.06 -17.51 4.47
C ARG A 115 -8.93 -18.20 3.70
N HIS A 116 -8.32 -17.47 2.78
CA HIS A 116 -7.21 -17.98 1.95
C HIS A 116 -5.82 -17.71 2.55
N LYS A 117 -5.73 -17.16 3.78
CA LYS A 117 -4.47 -16.82 4.46
C LYS A 117 -3.56 -15.90 3.63
N ILE A 118 -4.13 -15.05 2.77
CA ILE A 118 -3.38 -14.12 1.93
C ILE A 118 -3.01 -12.89 2.75
N ARG A 119 -1.72 -12.55 2.79
CA ARG A 119 -1.19 -11.44 3.58
C ARG A 119 -1.12 -10.11 2.83
N THR A 120 -1.18 -10.15 1.50
CA THR A 120 -1.08 -8.95 0.67
C THR A 120 -2.36 -8.76 -0.13
N ILE A 121 -2.98 -7.58 0.02
CA ILE A 121 -4.19 -7.19 -0.71
C ILE A 121 -3.85 -6.00 -1.59
N ALA A 122 -4.29 -6.01 -2.85
CA ALA A 122 -4.18 -4.89 -3.76
C ALA A 122 -5.57 -4.39 -4.18
N VAL A 123 -5.80 -3.09 -4.05
CA VAL A 123 -7.04 -2.42 -4.42
C VAL A 123 -6.73 -1.26 -5.36
N GLY A 124 -7.62 -0.95 -6.28
CA GLY A 124 -7.51 0.26 -7.09
C GLY A 124 -7.72 1.52 -6.25
N ARG A 125 -7.12 2.64 -6.62
CA ARG A 125 -7.34 3.90 -5.92
C ARG A 125 -8.80 4.35 -6.00
N ARG A 126 -9.46 4.15 -7.15
CA ARG A 126 -10.87 4.46 -7.41
C ARG A 126 -11.51 3.34 -8.20
N GLY A 127 -12.83 3.19 -8.06
CA GLY A 127 -13.65 2.26 -8.81
C GLY A 127 -14.63 2.96 -9.76
N LEU A 128 -15.76 2.33 -9.97
CA LEU A 128 -16.82 2.74 -10.91
C LEU A 128 -17.49 4.10 -10.59
N THR A 129 -17.39 4.60 -9.35
CA THR A 129 -18.12 5.80 -8.95
C THR A 129 -17.36 7.08 -9.39
N PRO A 130 -17.94 7.91 -10.28
CA PRO A 130 -17.30 9.11 -10.82
C PRO A 130 -17.44 10.33 -9.88
N ALA A 131 -17.20 10.18 -8.59
CA ALA A 131 -17.18 11.31 -7.69
C ALA A 131 -15.90 12.12 -7.89
N GLU A 132 -15.99 13.22 -8.64
CA GLU A 132 -14.85 14.06 -9.04
C GLU A 132 -14.00 14.56 -7.87
N ASN A 133 -14.59 14.67 -6.67
CA ASN A 133 -13.92 15.20 -5.48
C ASN A 133 -13.38 14.14 -4.52
N LEU A 134 -13.66 12.85 -4.73
CA LEU A 134 -13.14 11.79 -3.87
C LEU A 134 -11.81 11.25 -4.43
N LEU A 135 -10.75 11.42 -3.68
CA LEU A 135 -9.39 10.97 -4.05
C LEU A 135 -9.19 9.46 -3.88
N LEU A 136 -10.05 8.81 -3.09
CA LEU A 136 -9.99 7.39 -2.77
C LEU A 136 -11.40 6.79 -2.78
N GLY A 137 -11.55 5.57 -3.33
CA GLY A 137 -12.82 4.84 -3.31
C GLY A 137 -13.19 4.34 -1.92
N SER A 138 -14.51 4.18 -1.66
CA SER A 138 -15.03 3.70 -0.36
C SER A 138 -14.53 2.30 -0.02
N VAL A 139 -14.51 1.37 -1.00
CA VAL A 139 -13.99 0.01 -0.82
C VAL A 139 -12.51 0.04 -0.48
N SER A 140 -11.70 0.79 -1.23
CA SER A 140 -10.27 0.91 -1.02
C SER A 140 -9.92 1.52 0.33
N SER A 141 -10.67 2.55 0.75
CA SER A 141 -10.54 3.16 2.08
C SER A 141 -10.85 2.15 3.18
N ARG A 142 -11.94 1.39 3.02
CA ARG A 142 -12.35 0.38 3.99
C ARG A 142 -11.32 -0.75 4.11
N VAL A 143 -10.86 -1.29 2.98
CA VAL A 143 -9.81 -2.32 2.99
C VAL A 143 -8.54 -1.80 3.65
N ALA A 144 -8.08 -0.58 3.30
CA ALA A 144 -6.89 0.00 3.89
C ALA A 144 -7.00 0.19 5.41
N GLN A 145 -8.18 0.59 5.91
CA GLN A 145 -8.41 0.79 7.33
C GLN A 145 -8.49 -0.53 8.12
N TYR A 146 -9.25 -1.49 7.62
CA TYR A 146 -9.62 -2.69 8.37
C TYR A 146 -8.78 -3.94 8.04
N ALA A 147 -7.81 -3.87 7.12
CA ALA A 147 -6.89 -4.97 6.84
C ALA A 147 -5.89 -5.15 7.99
N GLU A 148 -6.28 -5.89 9.03
CA GLU A 148 -5.42 -6.24 10.15
C GLU A 148 -4.41 -7.32 9.75
N HIS A 149 -3.17 -7.19 10.21
CA HIS A 149 -2.07 -8.12 9.92
C HIS A 149 -1.84 -8.38 8.43
N ARG A 150 -2.22 -7.43 7.57
CA ARG A 150 -2.08 -7.52 6.11
C ARG A 150 -1.55 -6.23 5.52
N THR A 151 -0.64 -6.39 4.59
CA THR A 151 -0.15 -5.28 3.77
C THR A 151 -1.17 -4.95 2.69
N VAL A 152 -1.40 -3.67 2.47
CA VAL A 152 -2.35 -3.18 1.46
C VAL A 152 -1.63 -2.33 0.42
N TRP A 153 -1.73 -2.73 -0.84
CA TRP A 153 -1.36 -1.94 -1.99
C TRP A 153 -2.55 -1.16 -2.52
N VAL A 154 -2.37 0.13 -2.68
CA VAL A 154 -3.31 0.99 -3.43
C VAL A 154 -2.68 1.24 -4.79
N MET A 155 -3.20 0.54 -5.79
CA MET A 155 -2.72 0.61 -7.16
C MET A 155 -3.18 1.91 -7.82
N ASP A 156 -2.27 2.61 -8.49
CA ASP A 156 -2.57 3.84 -9.23
C ASP A 156 -2.37 3.60 -10.74
N PRO A 157 -3.36 3.86 -11.60
CA PRO A 157 -3.23 3.66 -13.05
C PRO A 157 -2.26 4.64 -13.70
N GLU A 158 -1.95 5.75 -13.03
CA GLU A 158 -1.04 6.79 -13.53
C GLU A 158 0.37 6.66 -12.92
N ALA A 159 0.66 5.58 -12.18
CA ALA A 159 2.01 5.34 -11.66
C ALA A 159 3.02 5.23 -12.83
N PRO A 160 4.20 5.90 -12.75
CA PRO A 160 5.22 5.78 -13.78
C PRO A 160 5.80 4.36 -13.81
N SER A 161 6.47 4.01 -14.91
CA SER A 161 7.24 2.76 -15.01
C SER A 161 8.74 3.07 -14.86
N SER A 162 9.10 3.76 -13.79
CA SER A 162 10.46 4.26 -13.56
C SER A 162 11.38 3.25 -12.88
N GLY A 163 10.83 2.20 -12.28
CA GLY A 163 11.58 1.26 -11.44
C GLY A 163 12.05 1.86 -10.12
N LYS A 164 11.64 3.10 -9.76
CA LYS A 164 12.06 3.76 -8.53
C LYS A 164 11.11 3.48 -7.38
N VAL A 165 11.65 3.01 -6.28
CA VAL A 165 10.91 2.67 -5.06
C VAL A 165 11.34 3.58 -3.92
N LEU A 166 10.39 4.29 -3.31
CA LEU A 166 10.60 5.08 -2.12
C LEU A 166 10.20 4.25 -0.88
N VAL A 167 11.14 4.05 0.04
CA VAL A 167 10.91 3.36 1.32
C VAL A 167 10.98 4.39 2.43
N ALA A 168 9.81 4.83 2.93
CA ALA A 168 9.72 5.85 3.97
C ALA A 168 9.76 5.22 5.36
N VAL A 169 10.86 5.41 6.08
CA VAL A 169 11.12 4.79 7.38
C VAL A 169 11.05 5.79 8.55
N GLU A 170 10.63 5.31 9.73
CA GLU A 170 10.62 6.13 10.96
C GLU A 170 11.97 6.15 11.69
N GLY A 171 13.00 5.47 11.19
CA GLY A 171 14.35 5.44 11.78
C GLY A 171 14.42 4.77 13.14
N ARG A 172 13.58 3.77 13.40
CA ARG A 172 13.49 3.03 14.66
C ARG A 172 13.59 1.53 14.41
N PRO A 173 14.09 0.75 15.39
CA PRO A 173 14.21 -0.70 15.27
C PRO A 173 12.90 -1.40 14.91
N GLU A 174 11.77 -0.84 15.36
CA GLU A 174 10.44 -1.37 15.08
C GLU A 174 10.05 -1.27 13.61
N CYS A 175 10.71 -0.38 12.84
CA CYS A 175 10.49 -0.24 11.40
C CYS A 175 11.09 -1.39 10.56
N ARG A 176 11.75 -2.36 11.19
CA ARG A 176 12.33 -3.53 10.50
C ARG A 176 11.28 -4.35 9.73
N ALA A 177 10.01 -4.30 10.16
CA ALA A 177 8.93 -4.93 9.40
C ALA A 177 8.82 -4.38 7.97
N LEU A 178 9.03 -3.07 7.78
CA LEU A 178 9.00 -2.43 6.46
C LEU A 178 10.18 -2.90 5.60
N THR A 179 11.40 -2.89 6.15
CA THR A 179 12.59 -3.37 5.42
C THR A 179 12.52 -4.87 5.16
N TYR A 180 11.97 -5.66 6.10
CA TYR A 180 11.69 -7.07 5.89
C TYR A 180 10.71 -7.28 4.71
N TYR A 181 9.61 -6.54 4.67
CA TYR A 181 8.66 -6.63 3.55
C TYR A 181 9.30 -6.25 2.21
N VAL A 182 10.16 -5.21 2.18
CA VAL A 182 10.91 -4.85 0.97
C VAL A 182 11.78 -6.03 0.54
N ASN A 183 12.52 -6.63 1.45
CA ASN A 183 13.42 -7.74 1.17
C ASN A 183 12.69 -8.98 0.63
N GLU A 184 11.59 -9.36 1.27
CA GLU A 184 10.85 -10.58 0.92
C GLU A 184 9.98 -10.40 -0.33
N TRP A 185 9.38 -9.20 -0.46
CA TRP A 185 8.34 -8.97 -1.45
C TRP A 185 8.80 -8.17 -2.67
N ILE A 186 9.68 -7.19 -2.50
CA ILE A 186 10.01 -6.25 -3.57
C ILE A 186 11.38 -6.54 -4.15
N ALA A 187 12.36 -6.83 -3.33
CA ALA A 187 13.74 -7.09 -3.74
C ALA A 187 13.90 -8.17 -4.83
N PRO A 188 13.10 -9.25 -4.84
CA PRO A 188 13.16 -10.23 -5.92
C PRO A 188 12.74 -9.70 -7.30
N THR A 189 12.14 -8.50 -7.37
CA THR A 189 11.81 -7.84 -8.65
C THR A 189 13.06 -7.19 -9.22
N SER A 190 13.42 -7.55 -10.44
CA SER A 190 14.63 -7.04 -11.10
C SER A 190 14.46 -5.60 -11.61
N GLY A 191 15.56 -4.85 -11.68
CA GLY A 191 15.62 -3.54 -12.29
C GLY A 191 15.06 -2.40 -11.43
N LEU A 192 14.80 -2.64 -10.15
CA LEU A 192 14.36 -1.61 -9.22
C LEU A 192 15.54 -0.87 -8.58
N THR A 193 15.31 0.41 -8.29
CA THR A 193 16.20 1.25 -7.48
C THR A 193 15.45 1.74 -6.25
N TYR A 194 16.16 1.89 -5.13
CA TYR A 194 15.57 2.14 -3.83
C TYR A 194 16.09 3.44 -3.24
N THR A 195 15.19 4.31 -2.82
CA THR A 195 15.50 5.45 -1.96
C THR A 195 14.92 5.18 -0.57
N ILE A 196 15.78 4.92 0.41
CA ILE A 196 15.38 4.80 1.80
C ILE A 196 15.39 6.21 2.39
N LEU A 197 14.22 6.74 2.74
CA LEU A 197 14.05 8.10 3.21
C LEU A 197 13.58 8.13 4.66
N HIS A 198 14.31 8.86 5.51
CA HIS A 198 13.85 9.26 6.82
C HIS A 198 13.65 10.77 6.88
N ILE A 199 12.49 11.21 7.41
CA ILE A 199 12.21 12.62 7.65
C ILE A 199 12.24 12.86 9.16
N LEU A 200 13.27 13.57 9.63
CA LEU A 200 13.41 13.96 11.01
C LEU A 200 12.26 14.91 11.39
N PRO A 201 11.45 14.57 12.40
CA PRO A 201 10.42 15.48 12.88
C PRO A 201 11.05 16.76 13.43
N PRO A 202 10.36 17.91 13.37
CA PRO A 202 10.80 19.09 14.07
C PRO A 202 10.79 18.83 15.59
N LEU A 203 11.66 19.50 16.31
CA LEU A 203 11.62 19.47 17.77
C LEU A 203 10.24 19.88 18.28
N PRO A 204 9.61 19.08 19.17
CA PRO A 204 8.33 19.45 19.74
C PRO A 204 8.46 20.79 20.50
N PRO A 205 7.60 21.80 20.26
CA PRO A 205 7.64 23.06 20.97
C PRO A 205 7.64 22.92 22.49
N ALA A 206 6.90 21.95 23.02
CA ALA A 206 6.82 21.64 24.45
C ALA A 206 8.17 21.27 25.12
N LEU A 207 9.20 20.96 24.32
CA LEU A 207 10.53 20.66 24.85
C LEU A 207 11.43 21.90 24.99
N TRP A 208 11.02 23.04 24.40
CA TRP A 208 11.85 24.23 24.36
C TRP A 208 11.07 25.55 24.46
N ASP A 209 9.74 25.51 24.56
CA ASP A 209 8.86 26.67 24.71
C ASP A 209 7.93 26.45 25.90
N ASP A 210 8.28 27.06 27.01
CA ASP A 210 7.50 27.09 28.27
C ASP A 210 6.66 28.38 28.39
N GLY A 211 6.62 29.17 27.32
CA GLY A 211 5.76 30.35 27.21
C GLY A 211 6.32 31.62 27.82
N HIS A 212 7.57 31.62 28.31
CA HIS A 212 8.19 32.86 28.75
C HIS A 212 9.17 33.45 27.72
N ILE A 213 9.45 34.74 27.84
CA ILE A 213 10.41 35.42 26.98
C ILE A 213 11.82 35.09 27.50
N LEU A 214 12.59 34.36 26.67
CA LEU A 214 13.94 33.93 26.98
C LEU A 214 14.91 35.12 27.01
N ASP A 215 15.79 35.14 28.00
CA ASP A 215 16.97 36.01 27.97
C ASP A 215 18.05 35.48 26.98
N ALA A 216 19.18 36.23 26.88
CA ALA A 216 20.24 35.85 25.93
C ALA A 216 20.95 34.55 26.33
N GLY A 217 21.17 34.33 27.63
CA GLY A 217 21.81 33.12 28.14
C GLY A 217 20.97 31.87 27.92
N GLU A 218 19.69 31.94 28.27
CA GLU A 218 18.73 30.86 28.05
C GLU A 218 18.59 30.50 26.57
N ARG A 219 18.60 31.49 25.65
CA ARG A 219 18.60 31.24 24.21
C ARG A 219 19.84 30.49 23.74
N ASP A 220 21.00 30.80 24.27
CA ASP A 220 22.24 30.13 23.93
C ASP A 220 22.27 28.70 24.49
N GLU A 221 21.85 28.48 25.74
CA GLU A 221 21.72 27.14 26.31
C GLU A 221 20.76 26.26 25.50
N ARG A 222 19.59 26.77 25.12
CA ARG A 222 18.65 26.06 24.32
C ARG A 222 19.18 25.74 22.90
N ARG A 223 19.97 26.65 22.33
CA ARG A 223 20.63 26.42 21.04
C ARG A 223 21.65 25.28 21.13
N VAL A 224 22.45 25.23 22.18
CA VAL A 224 23.43 24.17 22.42
C VAL A 224 22.70 22.82 22.62
N TRP A 225 21.69 22.82 23.49
CA TRP A 225 20.90 21.63 23.77
C TRP A 225 20.21 21.08 22.48
N ARG A 226 19.57 21.96 21.70
CA ARG A 226 18.94 21.58 20.42
C ARG A 226 19.95 20.94 19.47
N LYS A 227 21.12 21.53 19.32
CA LYS A 227 22.19 21.00 18.48
C LYS A 227 22.68 19.63 18.96
N GLY A 228 22.79 19.42 20.24
CA GLY A 228 23.15 18.13 20.85
C GLY A 228 22.08 17.08 20.57
N TRP A 229 20.80 17.40 20.76
CA TRP A 229 19.69 16.52 20.50
C TRP A 229 19.59 16.14 19.01
N GLU A 230 19.72 17.12 18.11
CA GLU A 230 19.71 16.87 16.65
C GLU A 230 20.86 15.94 16.25
N THR A 231 22.06 16.16 16.81
CA THR A 231 23.23 15.32 16.53
C THR A 231 23.02 13.88 17.00
N GLU A 232 22.52 13.69 18.23
CA GLU A 232 22.30 12.36 18.80
C GLU A 232 21.16 11.62 18.07
N THR A 233 20.06 12.33 17.80
CA THR A 233 18.94 11.76 17.03
C THR A 233 19.40 11.35 15.64
N ARG A 234 20.19 12.19 14.98
CA ARG A 234 20.72 11.89 13.65
C ARG A 234 21.63 10.67 13.67
N ARG A 235 22.50 10.54 14.66
CA ARG A 235 23.39 9.38 14.82
C ARG A 235 22.60 8.05 14.90
N HIS A 236 21.51 8.01 15.68
CA HIS A 236 20.67 6.81 15.78
C HIS A 236 19.95 6.50 14.45
N VAL A 237 19.49 7.56 13.76
CA VAL A 237 18.84 7.38 12.45
C VAL A 237 19.84 6.89 11.40
N ASP A 238 21.04 7.49 11.35
CA ASP A 238 22.08 7.11 10.40
C ASP A 238 22.45 5.62 10.59
N GLN A 239 22.62 5.16 11.84
CA GLN A 239 22.84 3.74 12.13
C GLN A 239 21.71 2.85 11.61
N PHE A 240 20.45 3.23 11.83
CA PHE A 240 19.30 2.49 11.31
C PHE A 240 19.30 2.45 9.78
N MET A 241 19.63 3.57 9.12
CA MET A 241 19.67 3.67 7.67
C MET A 241 20.76 2.77 7.08
N ASP A 242 21.92 2.69 7.74
CA ASP A 242 23.01 1.79 7.35
C ASP A 242 22.61 0.31 7.51
N GLU A 243 21.93 -0.04 8.61
CA GLU A 243 21.39 -1.39 8.80
C GLU A 243 20.35 -1.74 7.71
N ALA A 244 19.43 -0.84 7.41
CA ALA A 244 18.42 -1.03 6.37
C ALA A 244 19.04 -1.20 4.98
N ARG A 245 20.03 -0.37 4.64
CA ARG A 245 20.80 -0.48 3.39
C ARG A 245 21.53 -1.82 3.30
N HIS A 246 22.23 -2.20 4.37
CA HIS A 246 22.96 -3.46 4.41
C HIS A 246 22.05 -4.69 4.25
N ALA A 247 20.86 -4.64 4.86
CA ALA A 247 19.85 -5.69 4.70
C ALA A 247 19.43 -5.89 3.22
N LEU A 248 19.26 -4.81 2.46
CA LEU A 248 18.95 -4.89 1.02
C LEU A 248 20.14 -5.46 0.21
N ILE A 249 21.38 -5.07 0.55
CA ILE A 249 22.58 -5.59 -0.11
C ILE A 249 22.72 -7.12 0.12
N LEU A 250 22.42 -7.59 1.33
CA LEU A 250 22.43 -9.02 1.65
C LEU A 250 21.40 -9.83 0.85
N GLN A 251 20.32 -9.20 0.38
CA GLN A 251 19.35 -9.80 -0.53
C GLN A 251 19.78 -9.77 -2.01
N GLY A 252 20.99 -9.29 -2.29
CA GLY A 252 21.54 -9.25 -3.63
C GLY A 252 21.22 -7.99 -4.42
N ILE A 253 20.63 -6.94 -3.79
CA ILE A 253 20.44 -5.66 -4.45
C ILE A 253 21.78 -4.95 -4.56
N PRO A 254 22.18 -4.52 -5.78
CA PRO A 254 23.44 -3.79 -5.96
C PRO A 254 23.49 -2.52 -5.11
N GLU A 255 24.60 -2.24 -4.48
CA GLU A 255 24.79 -1.03 -3.68
C GLU A 255 24.48 0.25 -4.44
N SER A 256 24.81 0.29 -5.73
CA SER A 256 24.51 1.41 -6.65
C SER A 256 23.03 1.63 -6.91
N ALA A 257 22.17 0.66 -6.59
CA ALA A 257 20.72 0.75 -6.71
C ALA A 257 20.05 1.22 -5.41
N ILE A 258 20.81 1.54 -4.37
CA ILE A 258 20.27 1.94 -3.05
C ILE A 258 20.82 3.31 -2.67
N GLU A 259 19.90 4.27 -2.51
CA GLU A 259 20.17 5.59 -1.95
C GLU A 259 19.57 5.70 -0.55
N THR A 260 20.31 6.26 0.40
CA THR A 260 19.80 6.59 1.75
C THR A 260 19.77 8.09 1.93
N ARG A 261 18.65 8.64 2.44
CA ARG A 261 18.47 10.07 2.64
C ARG A 261 17.81 10.36 3.98
N VAL A 262 18.42 11.28 4.74
CA VAL A 262 17.86 11.82 5.98
C VAL A 262 17.65 13.31 5.80
N VAL A 263 16.40 13.76 5.91
CA VAL A 263 16.03 15.17 5.74
C VAL A 263 15.24 15.67 6.95
N THR A 264 15.37 16.96 7.27
CA THR A 264 14.56 17.57 8.34
C THR A 264 13.22 18.03 7.79
N ALA A 265 12.14 17.74 8.51
CA ALA A 265 10.79 18.17 8.14
C ALA A 265 10.68 19.69 8.06
N ARG A 266 10.06 20.19 7.00
CA ARG A 266 9.81 21.63 6.76
C ARG A 266 8.34 22.00 6.94
N ARG A 267 7.44 21.19 6.35
CA ARG A 267 5.99 21.37 6.37
C ARG A 267 5.28 20.29 7.18
N GLY A 268 6.05 19.33 7.66
CA GLY A 268 5.60 18.15 8.37
C GLY A 268 5.78 16.88 7.52
N ILE A 269 6.01 15.75 8.20
CA ILE A 269 6.45 14.49 7.59
C ILE A 269 5.59 14.07 6.38
N ALA A 270 4.26 14.05 6.53
CA ALA A 270 3.39 13.61 5.45
C ALA A 270 3.39 14.56 4.24
N GLN A 271 3.46 15.89 4.46
CA GLN A 271 3.51 16.87 3.38
C GLN A 271 4.86 16.85 2.65
N ASP A 272 5.94 16.64 3.38
CA ASP A 272 7.26 16.54 2.79
C ASP A 272 7.43 15.22 2.01
N LEU A 273 6.81 14.11 2.49
CA LEU A 273 6.71 12.87 1.72
C LEU A 273 5.91 13.06 0.42
N LEU A 274 4.77 13.73 0.46
CA LEU A 274 3.98 14.03 -0.74
C LEU A 274 4.78 14.87 -1.75
N ALA A 275 5.50 15.88 -1.28
CA ALA A 275 6.36 16.69 -2.14
C ALA A 275 7.54 15.88 -2.71
N GLU A 276 8.05 14.91 -1.98
CA GLU A 276 9.10 14.00 -2.47
C GLU A 276 8.55 13.07 -3.56
N ILE A 277 7.34 12.51 -3.38
CA ILE A 277 6.65 11.69 -4.38
C ILE A 277 6.46 12.47 -5.69
N GLU A 278 5.98 13.71 -5.59
CA GLU A 278 5.74 14.55 -6.77
C GLU A 278 7.01 14.89 -7.57
N ARG A 279 8.16 14.98 -6.88
CA ARG A 279 9.45 15.33 -7.50
C ARG A 279 10.24 14.14 -8.01
N GLY A 280 10.07 12.98 -7.33
CA GLY A 280 11.01 11.87 -7.47
C GLY A 280 10.68 10.90 -8.60
N ASP A 281 9.51 11.01 -9.23
CA ASP A 281 9.04 10.07 -10.27
C ASP A 281 9.09 8.61 -9.78
N TYR A 282 8.63 8.40 -8.54
CA TYR A 282 8.61 7.06 -7.93
C TYR A 282 7.45 6.23 -8.48
N GLU A 283 7.74 4.98 -8.85
CA GLU A 283 6.72 4.01 -9.24
C GLU A 283 5.94 3.48 -8.05
N ALA A 284 6.64 3.28 -6.93
CA ALA A 284 6.03 2.83 -5.69
C ALA A 284 6.58 3.56 -4.46
N ILE A 285 5.73 3.74 -3.45
CA ILE A 285 6.11 4.14 -2.09
C ILE A 285 5.65 3.11 -1.08
N LEU A 286 6.54 2.75 -0.17
CA LEU A 286 6.24 1.87 0.95
C LEU A 286 6.36 2.65 2.26
N ILE A 287 5.34 2.52 3.12
CA ILE A 287 5.28 3.15 4.44
C ILE A 287 4.62 2.19 5.43
N GLY A 288 5.00 2.25 6.69
CA GLY A 288 4.30 1.55 7.76
C GLY A 288 2.86 2.03 7.90
N LYS A 289 1.91 1.10 7.97
CA LYS A 289 0.48 1.41 8.10
C LYS A 289 0.16 2.10 9.43
N ARG A 290 0.87 1.73 10.50
CA ARG A 290 0.71 2.28 11.85
C ARG A 290 2.03 2.84 12.37
N SER A 291 1.94 3.91 13.17
CA SER A 291 3.09 4.33 13.96
C SER A 291 3.23 3.37 15.15
N PHE A 292 4.44 2.87 15.37
CA PHE A 292 4.72 1.95 16.47
C PHE A 292 4.55 2.56 17.87
N LYS A 293 4.39 3.89 17.97
CA LYS A 293 4.14 4.59 19.24
C LYS A 293 2.72 4.41 19.78
N GLU A 294 1.74 4.24 18.92
CA GLU A 294 0.33 4.19 19.31
C GLU A 294 -0.29 2.86 18.88
N ARG A 295 -0.25 1.86 19.78
CA ARG A 295 -1.01 0.61 19.63
C ARG A 295 -2.50 0.86 19.95
N LYS A 296 -3.15 1.76 19.22
CA LYS A 296 -4.61 1.82 19.23
C LYS A 296 -5.11 0.80 18.22
N PRO A 297 -5.84 -0.23 18.63
CA PRO A 297 -6.45 -1.17 17.69
C PRO A 297 -7.34 -0.38 16.72
N PHE A 298 -7.34 -0.78 15.45
CA PHE A 298 -8.18 -0.24 14.37
C PHE A 298 -7.83 1.15 13.80
N LEU A 299 -6.82 1.86 14.26
CA LEU A 299 -6.50 3.18 13.72
C LEU A 299 -5.22 3.15 12.87
N MET A 300 -5.35 3.60 11.63
CA MET A 300 -4.20 3.88 10.74
C MET A 300 -3.41 5.07 11.27
N GLY A 301 -2.08 5.03 11.14
CA GLY A 301 -1.22 6.16 11.50
C GLY A 301 -1.56 7.42 10.70
N SER A 302 -1.41 8.58 11.33
CA SER A 302 -1.79 9.88 10.73
C SER A 302 -1.06 10.17 9.42
N HIS A 303 0.22 9.77 9.29
CA HIS A 303 1.01 9.95 8.08
C HIS A 303 0.53 9.00 6.97
N ALA A 304 0.34 7.71 7.28
CA ALA A 304 -0.20 6.73 6.36
C ALA A 304 -1.59 7.13 5.84
N ASN A 305 -2.47 7.63 6.72
CA ASN A 305 -3.79 8.11 6.34
C ASN A 305 -3.72 9.34 5.41
N LYS A 306 -2.84 10.30 5.68
CA LYS A 306 -2.63 11.46 4.79
C LYS A 306 -2.10 11.05 3.42
N LEU A 307 -1.14 10.12 3.35
CA LEU A 307 -0.64 9.59 2.07
C LEU A 307 -1.72 8.80 1.33
N LEU A 308 -2.49 7.97 2.03
CA LEU A 308 -3.59 7.21 1.43
C LEU A 308 -4.57 8.11 0.68
N HIS A 309 -4.90 9.26 1.25
CA HIS A 309 -5.84 10.21 0.65
C HIS A 309 -5.21 11.14 -0.40
N ASN A 310 -3.92 11.46 -0.31
CA ASN A 310 -3.33 12.53 -1.12
C ASN A 310 -2.24 12.08 -2.09
N ALA A 311 -1.55 10.94 -1.89
CA ALA A 311 -0.54 10.46 -2.82
C ALA A 311 -1.20 10.10 -4.16
N ARG A 312 -0.62 10.52 -5.27
CA ARG A 312 -1.11 10.28 -6.64
C ARG A 312 0.04 9.88 -7.54
N LYS A 313 -0.30 9.23 -8.65
CA LYS A 313 0.67 8.78 -9.67
C LYS A 313 1.78 7.92 -9.07
N VAL A 314 1.43 7.11 -8.09
CA VAL A 314 2.35 6.21 -7.41
C VAL A 314 1.58 5.04 -6.81
N HIS A 315 2.12 3.85 -6.87
CA HIS A 315 1.59 2.72 -6.10
C HIS A 315 1.94 2.93 -4.62
N LEU A 316 0.92 2.97 -3.75
CA LEU A 316 1.12 3.13 -2.31
C LEU A 316 1.01 1.79 -1.61
N CYS A 317 2.05 1.38 -0.91
CA CYS A 317 2.08 0.20 -0.06
C CYS A 317 2.01 0.60 1.41
N LEU A 318 0.96 0.13 2.08
CA LEU A 318 0.76 0.27 3.52
C LEU A 318 1.19 -1.04 4.19
N VAL A 319 2.42 -1.08 4.68
CA VAL A 319 3.00 -2.28 5.29
C VAL A 319 2.53 -2.41 6.73
N GLU A 320 1.95 -3.54 7.06
CA GLU A 320 1.61 -3.92 8.44
C GLU A 320 2.74 -4.74 9.03
N ALA A 321 3.09 -4.46 10.29
CA ALA A 321 3.99 -5.32 11.04
C ALA A 321 3.36 -6.70 11.27
N PRO A 322 4.15 -7.78 11.21
CA PRO A 322 3.67 -9.11 11.46
C PRO A 322 3.14 -9.31 12.88
#